data_90bc1b9fdbaf0334fb76b54040a7b60e
#
_entry.id   90bc1b9fdbaf0334fb76b54040a7b60e
#
_cell.length_a   1.000
_cell.length_b   1.000
_cell.length_c   1.000
_cell.angle_alpha   90.00
_cell.angle_beta   90.00
_cell.angle_gamma   90.00
#
_symmetry.space_group_name_H-M   'P 1'
#
loop_
_entity.id
_entity.type
_entity.pdbx_description
1 polymer ?
#
loop_
_entity_poly.entity_id
_entity_poly.type
_entity_poly.pdbx_seq_one_letter_code
_entity_poly.pdbx_strand_id
1 'polypeptide(L)' 'LRENHYEKLFIDYRKYIGGRIRELREAKGLTQEELASLAGILRTNLSRIELGRYSTGLDILGAIAEALDVRIDFIKK' A
#
# COMPACT_ATOMS: atom_id res chain seq x y z
N LEU A 1 -6.28 -2.05 26.88
CA LEU A 1 -7.52 -2.36 26.14
C LEU A 1 -7.68 -1.46 24.93
N ARG A 2 -7.61 -0.14 25.18
CA ARG A 2 -7.74 0.82 24.08
C ARG A 2 -6.57 0.73 23.12
N GLU A 3 -5.38 0.52 23.66
CA GLU A 3 -4.19 0.36 22.83
C GLU A 3 -4.34 -0.82 21.90
N ASN A 4 -4.86 -1.95 22.40
CA ASN A 4 -5.10 -3.13 21.60
C ASN A 4 -6.13 -2.86 20.51
N HIS A 5 -7.16 -2.07 20.80
CA HIS A 5 -8.18 -1.71 19.82
C HIS A 5 -7.56 -0.90 18.68
N TYR A 6 -6.75 0.12 19.01
CA TYR A 6 -6.12 0.95 17.99
C TYR A 6 -5.08 0.19 17.19
N GLU A 7 -4.33 -0.69 17.84
CA GLU A 7 -3.36 -1.54 17.14
C GLU A 7 -4.05 -2.41 16.08
N LYS A 8 -5.15 -3.04 16.47
CA LYS A 8 -5.91 -3.87 15.53
C LYS A 8 -6.41 -3.05 14.35
N LEU A 9 -6.92 -1.86 14.61
CA LEU A 9 -7.42 -0.97 13.58
C LEU A 9 -6.32 -0.60 12.59
N PHE A 10 -5.12 -0.27 13.08
CA PHE A 10 -3.99 0.09 12.23
C PHE A 10 -3.54 -1.09 11.37
N ILE A 11 -3.49 -2.28 11.95
CA ILE A 11 -3.13 -3.50 11.23
C ILE A 11 -4.13 -3.78 10.13
N ASP A 12 -5.42 -3.63 10.41
CA ASP A 12 -6.47 -3.86 9.43
C ASP A 12 -6.36 -2.90 8.24
N TYR A 13 -6.08 -1.62 8.50
CA TYR A 13 -5.87 -0.64 7.44
C TYR A 13 -4.62 -0.94 6.61
N ARG A 14 -3.54 -1.34 7.25
CA ARG A 14 -2.32 -1.71 6.54
C ARG A 14 -2.57 -2.87 5.59
N LYS A 15 -3.27 -3.89 6.06
CA LYS A 15 -3.60 -5.05 5.24
C LYS A 15 -4.54 -4.70 4.10
N TYR A 16 -5.53 -3.88 4.38
CA TYR A 16 -6.49 -3.46 3.38
C TYR A 16 -5.80 -2.68 2.25
N ILE A 17 -5.04 -1.67 2.62
CA ILE A 17 -4.35 -0.84 1.63
C ILE A 17 -3.29 -1.64 0.89
N GLY A 18 -2.51 -2.44 1.61
CA GLY A 18 -1.51 -3.30 0.99
C GLY A 18 -2.11 -4.26 0.00
N GLY A 19 -3.24 -4.87 0.35
CA GLY A 19 -3.96 -5.78 -0.54
C GLY A 19 -4.50 -5.07 -1.78
N ARG A 20 -4.99 -3.83 -1.63
CA ARG A 20 -5.46 -3.05 -2.77
C ARG A 20 -4.32 -2.71 -3.73
N ILE A 21 -3.16 -2.35 -3.18
CA ILE A 21 -1.99 -2.07 -3.99
C ILE A 21 -1.62 -3.31 -4.81
N ARG A 22 -1.60 -4.46 -4.16
CA ARG A 22 -1.28 -5.72 -4.84
C ARG A 22 -2.28 -6.03 -5.95
N GLU A 23 -3.58 -5.90 -5.67
CA GLU A 23 -4.62 -6.13 -6.67
C GLU A 23 -4.44 -5.23 -7.89
N LEU A 24 -4.22 -3.95 -7.65
CA LEU A 24 -4.05 -2.98 -8.73
C LEU A 24 -2.77 -3.23 -9.51
N ARG A 25 -1.71 -3.62 -8.81
CA ARG A 25 -0.44 -3.97 -9.45
C ARG A 25 -0.61 -5.18 -10.38
N GLU A 26 -1.25 -6.21 -9.87
CA GLU A 26 -1.47 -7.44 -10.64
C GLU A 26 -2.39 -7.19 -11.83
N ALA A 27 -3.40 -6.34 -11.65
CA ALA A 27 -4.31 -5.98 -12.73
C ALA A 27 -3.58 -5.25 -13.87
N LYS A 28 -2.50 -4.53 -13.56
CA LYS A 28 -1.68 -3.88 -14.57
C LYS A 28 -0.59 -4.80 -15.13
N GLY A 29 -0.49 -6.01 -14.62
CA GLY A 29 0.52 -6.96 -15.06
C GLY A 29 1.93 -6.61 -14.60
N LEU A 30 2.05 -5.84 -13.52
CA LEU A 30 3.35 -5.41 -13.01
C LEU A 30 3.87 -6.37 -11.94
N THR A 31 5.18 -6.64 -11.98
CA THR A 31 5.85 -7.31 -10.87
C THR A 31 6.08 -6.31 -9.74
N GLN A 32 6.37 -6.81 -8.54
CA GLN A 32 6.75 -5.94 -7.43
C GLN A 32 7.97 -5.09 -7.78
N GLU A 33 8.93 -5.68 -8.45
CA GLU A 33 10.15 -4.97 -8.85
C GLU A 33 9.83 -3.82 -9.80
N GLU A 34 8.94 -4.07 -10.75
CA GLU A 34 8.55 -3.04 -11.71
C GLU A 34 7.81 -1.90 -11.03
N LEU A 35 6.85 -2.21 -10.17
CA LEU A 35 6.12 -1.17 -9.46
C LEU A 35 7.03 -0.39 -8.51
N ALA A 36 7.89 -1.08 -7.79
CA ALA A 36 8.82 -0.43 -6.88
C ALA A 36 9.74 0.54 -7.65
N SER A 37 10.24 0.12 -8.81
CA SER A 37 11.06 0.96 -9.65
C SER A 37 10.30 2.21 -10.10
N LEU A 38 9.07 2.04 -10.56
CA LEU A 38 8.23 3.17 -11.00
C LEU A 38 7.95 4.15 -9.86
N ALA A 39 7.74 3.63 -8.65
CA ALA A 39 7.43 4.45 -7.49
C ALA A 39 8.68 5.01 -6.79
N GLY A 40 9.87 4.58 -7.21
CA GLY A 40 11.13 5.04 -6.62
C GLY A 40 11.38 4.49 -5.23
N ILE A 41 10.93 3.29 -4.94
CA ILE A 41 11.13 2.63 -3.64
C ILE A 41 11.79 1.27 -3.84
N LEU A 42 12.27 0.69 -2.74
CA LEU A 42 12.86 -0.65 -2.78
C LEU A 42 11.77 -1.70 -2.89
N ARG A 43 12.03 -2.75 -3.66
CA ARG A 43 11.11 -3.87 -3.79
C ARG A 43 10.77 -4.50 -2.44
N THR A 44 11.75 -4.60 -1.54
CA THR A 44 11.53 -5.16 -0.20
C THR A 44 10.53 -4.31 0.59
N ASN A 45 10.59 -3.00 0.45
CA ASN A 45 9.63 -2.11 1.10
C ASN A 45 8.24 -2.29 0.52
N LEU A 46 8.13 -2.38 -0.81
CA LEU A 46 6.83 -2.62 -1.44
C LEU A 46 6.23 -3.95 -1.00
N SER A 47 7.06 -5.00 -0.92
CA SER A 47 6.60 -6.31 -0.47
C SER A 47 6.00 -6.22 0.95
N ARG A 48 6.67 -5.50 1.85
CA ARG A 48 6.20 -5.33 3.23
C ARG A 48 4.90 -4.52 3.27
N ILE A 49 4.79 -3.50 2.43
CA ILE A 49 3.57 -2.70 2.32
C ILE A 49 2.41 -3.58 1.84
N GLU A 50 2.62 -4.38 0.80
CA GLU A 50 1.57 -5.23 0.25
C GLU A 50 1.10 -6.30 1.25
N LEU A 51 2.00 -6.76 2.12
CA LEU A 51 1.67 -7.73 3.16
C LEU A 51 1.03 -7.08 4.40
N GLY A 52 0.94 -5.77 4.44
CA GLY A 52 0.39 -5.06 5.59
C GLY A 52 1.32 -5.05 6.79
N ARG A 53 2.61 -5.26 6.58
CA ARG A 53 3.60 -5.32 7.67
C ARG A 53 4.35 -4.02 7.87
N TYR A 54 4.06 -3.01 7.07
CA TYR A 54 4.78 -1.75 7.11
C TYR A 54 3.80 -0.60 6.92
N SER A 55 3.91 0.40 7.79
CA SER A 55 3.14 1.62 7.69
C SER A 55 3.96 2.63 6.91
N THR A 56 3.50 3.02 5.75
CA THR A 56 4.22 3.96 4.91
C THR A 56 3.55 5.32 4.94
N GLY A 57 4.33 6.36 4.65
CA GLY A 57 3.80 7.72 4.63
C GLY A 57 3.04 8.04 3.35
N LEU A 58 2.40 9.20 3.37
CA LEU A 58 1.55 9.63 2.27
C LEU A 58 2.35 9.86 0.99
N ASP A 59 3.58 10.34 1.11
CA ASP A 59 4.42 10.58 -0.08
C ASP A 59 4.70 9.29 -0.84
N ILE A 60 5.01 8.22 -0.10
CA ILE A 60 5.27 6.91 -0.71
C ILE A 60 3.98 6.34 -1.30
N LEU A 61 2.87 6.44 -0.57
CA LEU A 61 1.57 6.00 -1.09
C LEU A 61 1.19 6.76 -2.34
N GLY A 62 1.44 8.06 -2.36
CA GLY A 62 1.19 8.89 -3.55
C GLY A 62 2.01 8.45 -4.74
N ALA A 63 3.28 8.14 -4.53
CA ALA A 63 4.15 7.66 -5.60
C ALA A 63 3.67 6.31 -6.15
N ILE A 64 3.23 5.41 -5.26
CA ILE A 64 2.67 4.12 -5.67
C ILE A 64 1.38 4.34 -6.47
N ALA A 65 0.50 5.21 -5.99
CA ALA A 65 -0.76 5.50 -6.67
C ALA A 65 -0.50 6.07 -8.08
N GLU A 66 0.45 6.99 -8.19
CA GLU A 66 0.82 7.57 -9.48
C GLU A 66 1.34 6.50 -10.43
N ALA A 67 2.19 5.61 -9.94
CA ALA A 67 2.73 4.51 -10.74
C ALA A 67 1.63 3.54 -11.19
N LEU A 68 0.58 3.39 -10.39
CA LEU A 68 -0.56 2.53 -10.71
C LEU A 68 -1.65 3.26 -11.51
N ASP A 69 -1.46 4.54 -11.77
CA ASP A 69 -2.43 5.37 -12.48
C ASP A 69 -3.78 5.42 -11.75
N VAL A 70 -3.72 5.54 -10.43
CA VAL A 70 -4.90 5.67 -9.58
C VAL A 70 -4.72 6.85 -8.64
N ARG A 71 -5.77 7.22 -7.94
CA ARG A 71 -5.74 8.34 -7.01
C ARG A 71 -6.14 7.87 -5.62
N ILE A 72 -5.47 8.43 -4.61
CA ILE A 72 -5.84 8.18 -3.21
C ILE A 72 -6.94 9.17 -2.83
N ASP A 73 -7.99 8.67 -2.19
CA ASP A 73 -9.09 9.52 -1.76
C ASP A 73 -9.80 8.87 -0.58
N PHE A 74 -10.56 9.67 0.15
CA PHE A 74 -11.46 9.18 1.19
C PHE A 74 -12.82 8.93 0.55
N ILE A 75 -13.29 7.71 0.69
CA ILE A 75 -14.57 7.29 0.12
C ILE A 75 -15.60 7.24 1.23
N LYS A 76 -16.71 7.92 1.03
CA LYS A 76 -17.81 7.95 1.99
C LYS A 76 -18.42 6.57 2.11
N LYS A 77 -18.68 6.15 3.35
CA LYS A 77 -19.26 4.83 3.59
C LYS A 77 -20.73 4.75 3.12
#